data_1265beb0bc518782be178c9a3f81eadc
#
_entry.id   1265beb0bc518782be178c9a3f81eadc
#
_cell.length_a   1.000
_cell.length_b   1.000
_cell.length_c   1.000
_cell.angle_alpha   90.00
_cell.angle_beta   90.00
_cell.angle_gamma   90.00
#
_symmetry.space_group_name_H-M   'P 1'
#
loop_
_entity.id
_entity.type
_entity.pdbx_description
1 polymer ?
#
loop_
_entity_poly.entity_id
_entity_poly.type
_entity_poly.pdbx_seq_one_letter_code
_entity_poly.pdbx_strand_id
1 'polypeptide(L)'
;MKIGIFSESYDPVLNGVTVSILTLTKELKKMGHEVYAFAPRYPGYTDTENEVFRFPSVRTWAARDYPLAIPYLPKLIQRVNRLELDIIHTQTPFMMGWLGLRLARRLGIPIISTNHTQYAEYAHYFPLAPVEMTRTLIIGHLRRYYNRCDGVVVPSSPIAELLRDYGVRTPIHVIPTGNALDTSRDEEARSRIRQEHGIPADARVMLYVGRLAREKNLGLLLEAFDRLAHKHDDLYLFVVGGGPFEAECREIASGLECCKRVVFTGSVPREKVAKYYSAGDLFAFPSVTETQGLVVCEALGAGLPCVAVNAGGSPEMLVEGEDSLLAENDIEDFTAKIDLLLTDRELAQRFSIKAVENAARFSPHGMALRMLEVYTAGSHRS
;
A
#
# COMPACT_ATOMS: atom_id res chain seq x y z
N MET A 1 4.52 -21.59 -15.57
CA MET A 1 5.59 -20.60 -15.85
C MET A 1 6.53 -20.52 -14.65
N LYS A 2 7.81 -20.27 -14.93
CA LYS A 2 8.83 -19.97 -13.92
C LYS A 2 9.07 -18.45 -13.88
N ILE A 3 8.65 -17.81 -12.79
CA ILE A 3 8.57 -16.34 -12.66
C ILE A 3 9.63 -15.87 -11.68
N GLY A 4 10.50 -14.94 -12.10
CA GLY A 4 11.52 -14.33 -11.24
C GLY A 4 11.07 -12.95 -10.75
N ILE A 5 10.80 -12.79 -9.44
CA ILE A 5 10.42 -11.52 -8.82
C ILE A 5 11.65 -10.85 -8.22
N PHE A 6 11.96 -9.62 -8.65
CA PHE A 6 13.11 -8.84 -8.18
C PHE A 6 12.65 -7.61 -7.43
N SER A 7 13.06 -7.46 -6.17
CA SER A 7 12.64 -6.34 -5.30
C SER A 7 13.71 -5.92 -4.31
N GLU A 8 13.82 -4.61 -4.02
CA GLU A 8 14.56 -4.10 -2.86
C GLU A 8 13.79 -4.30 -1.55
N SER A 9 12.46 -4.39 -1.61
CA SER A 9 11.59 -4.59 -0.46
C SER A 9 11.02 -6.00 -0.47
N TYR A 10 11.31 -6.77 0.57
CA TYR A 10 10.82 -8.14 0.77
C TYR A 10 10.86 -8.46 2.27
N ASP A 11 10.29 -9.61 2.68
CA ASP A 11 10.41 -10.06 4.06
C ASP A 11 11.85 -9.91 4.60
N PRO A 12 12.01 -9.50 5.87
CA PRO A 12 11.02 -9.30 6.92
C PRO A 12 10.41 -7.89 6.99
N VAL A 13 10.73 -6.99 6.06
CA VAL A 13 10.16 -5.63 6.05
C VAL A 13 8.77 -5.65 5.42
N LEU A 14 7.74 -5.42 6.24
CA LEU A 14 6.36 -5.37 5.80
C LEU A 14 5.95 -3.94 5.44
N ASN A 15 5.65 -3.75 4.17
CA ASN A 15 5.05 -2.54 3.62
C ASN A 15 4.13 -2.92 2.44
N GLY A 16 3.48 -1.95 1.82
CA GLY A 16 2.56 -2.20 0.70
C GLY A 16 3.19 -2.97 -0.47
N VAL A 17 4.48 -2.74 -0.76
CA VAL A 17 5.22 -3.46 -1.81
C VAL A 17 5.38 -4.94 -1.45
N THR A 18 5.87 -5.23 -0.24
CA THR A 18 6.05 -6.60 0.24
C THR A 18 4.71 -7.35 0.31
N VAL A 19 3.66 -6.69 0.80
CA VAL A 19 2.31 -7.28 0.83
C VAL A 19 1.83 -7.63 -0.57
N SER A 20 2.01 -6.75 -1.55
CA SER A 20 1.65 -7.00 -2.95
C SER A 20 2.41 -8.20 -3.53
N ILE A 21 3.72 -8.26 -3.30
CA ILE A 21 4.57 -9.37 -3.78
C ILE A 21 4.13 -10.70 -3.18
N LEU A 22 3.97 -10.76 -1.86
CA LEU A 22 3.59 -11.98 -1.16
C LEU A 22 2.20 -12.47 -1.57
N THR A 23 1.24 -11.54 -1.72
CA THR A 23 -0.11 -11.84 -2.20
C THR A 23 -0.09 -12.43 -3.59
N LEU A 24 0.62 -11.78 -4.53
CA LEU A 24 0.77 -12.26 -5.90
C LEU A 24 1.47 -13.62 -5.95
N THR A 25 2.59 -13.76 -5.23
CA THR A 25 3.37 -15.02 -5.18
C THR A 25 2.52 -16.18 -4.69
N LYS A 26 1.75 -15.96 -3.62
CA LYS A 26 0.87 -16.99 -3.05
C LYS A 26 -0.18 -17.45 -4.07
N GLU A 27 -0.81 -16.55 -4.78
CA GLU A 27 -1.85 -16.89 -5.77
C GLU A 27 -1.24 -17.57 -7.01
N LEU A 28 -0.11 -17.08 -7.53
CA LEU A 28 0.57 -17.72 -8.64
C LEU A 28 1.03 -19.15 -8.31
N LYS A 29 1.55 -19.38 -7.11
CA LYS A 29 1.89 -20.73 -6.64
C LYS A 29 0.66 -21.64 -6.55
N LYS A 30 -0.50 -21.15 -6.08
CA LYS A 30 -1.76 -21.90 -6.07
C LYS A 30 -2.24 -22.29 -7.49
N MET A 31 -1.94 -21.45 -8.48
CA MET A 31 -2.25 -21.70 -9.88
C MET A 31 -1.25 -22.64 -10.57
N GLY A 32 -0.27 -23.20 -9.84
CA GLY A 32 0.73 -24.14 -10.35
C GLY A 32 1.93 -23.50 -11.02
N HIS A 33 2.20 -22.20 -10.78
CA HIS A 33 3.40 -21.53 -11.27
C HIS A 33 4.55 -21.62 -10.26
N GLU A 34 5.77 -21.69 -10.74
CA GLU A 34 6.97 -21.60 -9.92
C GLU A 34 7.38 -20.13 -9.78
N VAL A 35 7.51 -19.64 -8.55
CA VAL A 35 7.88 -18.25 -8.28
C VAL A 35 9.14 -18.19 -7.44
N TYR A 36 10.13 -17.48 -7.94
CA TYR A 36 11.44 -17.28 -7.32
C TYR A 36 11.61 -15.80 -6.95
N ALA A 37 11.93 -15.51 -5.68
CA ALA A 37 12.12 -14.15 -5.19
C ALA A 37 13.63 -13.82 -5.10
N PHE A 38 14.00 -12.63 -5.56
CA PHE A 38 15.35 -12.09 -5.55
C PHE A 38 15.35 -10.78 -4.78
N ALA A 39 15.98 -10.75 -3.60
CA ALA A 39 15.90 -9.63 -2.68
C ALA A 39 17.22 -9.39 -1.92
N PRO A 40 17.42 -8.21 -1.28
CA PRO A 40 18.54 -7.95 -0.39
C PRO A 40 18.54 -8.90 0.80
N ARG A 41 19.72 -9.19 1.33
CA ARG A 41 19.87 -9.88 2.62
C ARG A 41 19.58 -8.90 3.76
N TYR A 42 18.75 -9.36 4.69
CA TYR A 42 18.50 -8.65 5.95
C TYR A 42 19.32 -9.30 7.06
N PRO A 43 20.15 -8.53 7.82
CA PRO A 43 20.92 -9.07 8.93
C PRO A 43 19.99 -9.67 10.01
N GLY A 44 20.34 -10.89 10.45
CA GLY A 44 19.56 -11.60 11.48
C GLY A 44 18.27 -12.27 11.00
N TYR A 45 17.98 -12.23 9.68
CA TYR A 45 16.81 -12.90 9.10
C TYR A 45 17.24 -14.06 8.19
N THR A 46 16.55 -15.18 8.32
CA THR A 46 16.73 -16.36 7.48
C THR A 46 15.40 -16.76 6.88
N ASP A 47 15.35 -16.95 5.57
CA ASP A 47 14.15 -17.39 4.88
C ASP A 47 13.81 -18.84 5.23
N THR A 48 12.52 -19.14 5.32
CA THR A 48 11.99 -20.49 5.48
C THR A 48 11.76 -21.18 4.14
N GLU A 49 11.69 -20.42 3.04
CA GLU A 49 11.45 -20.90 1.68
C GLU A 49 12.76 -21.00 0.87
N ASN A 50 12.92 -22.10 0.10
CA ASN A 50 14.10 -22.32 -0.73
C ASN A 50 14.11 -21.50 -2.02
N GLU A 51 12.99 -20.92 -2.40
CA GLU A 51 12.81 -20.11 -3.62
C GLU A 51 13.23 -18.64 -3.43
N VAL A 52 13.71 -18.25 -2.24
CA VAL A 52 14.20 -16.90 -1.97
C VAL A 52 15.72 -16.83 -2.10
N PHE A 53 16.19 -15.97 -3.00
CA PHE A 53 17.61 -15.74 -3.29
C PHE A 53 18.05 -14.39 -2.73
N ARG A 54 18.89 -14.39 -1.70
CA ARG A 54 19.35 -13.19 -1.01
C ARG A 54 20.69 -12.69 -1.55
N PHE A 55 20.67 -11.45 -2.08
CA PHE A 55 21.88 -10.72 -2.46
C PHE A 55 22.52 -10.05 -1.25
N PRO A 56 23.86 -9.99 -1.17
CA PRO A 56 24.52 -9.18 -0.16
C PRO A 56 24.00 -7.75 -0.20
N SER A 57 23.94 -7.13 0.97
CA SER A 57 23.41 -5.80 1.10
C SER A 57 24.20 -4.98 2.10
N VAL A 58 24.13 -3.66 1.95
CA VAL A 58 24.68 -2.70 2.90
C VAL A 58 23.55 -1.84 3.45
N ARG A 59 23.59 -1.60 4.77
CA ARG A 59 22.71 -0.61 5.40
C ARG A 59 23.32 0.77 5.20
N THR A 60 22.51 1.72 4.75
CA THR A 60 22.91 3.12 4.68
C THR A 60 22.23 3.90 5.81
N TRP A 61 22.84 5.00 6.21
CA TRP A 61 22.28 5.88 7.23
C TRP A 61 20.93 6.50 6.79
N ALA A 62 20.75 6.68 5.47
CA ALA A 62 19.55 7.26 4.86
C ALA A 62 18.38 6.25 4.74
N ALA A 63 18.68 4.94 4.80
CA ALA A 63 17.68 3.88 4.60
C ALA A 63 17.98 2.69 5.52
N ARG A 64 17.87 2.92 6.84
CA ARG A 64 18.21 1.89 7.85
C ARG A 64 17.37 0.62 7.72
N ASP A 65 16.10 0.78 7.35
CA ASP A 65 15.14 -0.32 7.24
C ASP A 65 15.15 -0.97 5.85
N TYR A 66 15.80 -0.33 4.85
CA TYR A 66 15.86 -0.80 3.47
C TYR A 66 17.31 -0.97 3.03
N PRO A 67 17.92 -2.14 3.25
CA PRO A 67 19.30 -2.38 2.85
C PRO A 67 19.43 -2.37 1.32
N LEU A 68 20.44 -1.67 0.82
CA LEU A 68 20.75 -1.64 -0.61
C LEU A 68 21.43 -2.93 -1.03
N ALA A 69 20.88 -3.64 -2.00
CA ALA A 69 21.47 -4.83 -2.55
C ALA A 69 22.79 -4.51 -3.30
N ILE A 70 23.76 -5.39 -3.17
CA ILE A 70 24.94 -5.40 -4.04
C ILE A 70 24.69 -6.46 -5.12
N PRO A 71 24.24 -6.05 -6.33
CA PRO A 71 23.72 -6.98 -7.34
C PRO A 71 24.82 -7.73 -8.12
N TYR A 72 26.03 -7.78 -7.58
CA TYR A 72 27.18 -8.40 -8.27
C TYR A 72 27.69 -9.61 -7.50
N LEU A 73 27.13 -10.81 -7.84
CA LEU A 73 27.65 -12.10 -7.40
C LEU A 73 27.60 -13.10 -8.56
N PRO A 74 28.75 -13.36 -9.20
CA PRO A 74 28.80 -14.29 -10.36
C PRO A 74 28.16 -15.65 -10.08
N LYS A 75 28.38 -16.22 -8.90
CA LYS A 75 27.82 -17.52 -8.49
C LYS A 75 26.28 -17.48 -8.39
N LEU A 76 25.71 -16.37 -7.90
CA LEU A 76 24.26 -16.23 -7.78
C LEU A 76 23.62 -16.00 -9.14
N ILE A 77 24.26 -15.21 -10.01
CA ILE A 77 23.84 -15.02 -11.41
C ILE A 77 23.86 -16.34 -12.19
N GLN A 78 24.91 -17.19 -12.00
CA GLN A 78 24.94 -18.52 -12.60
C GLN A 78 23.78 -19.40 -12.09
N ARG A 79 23.42 -19.28 -10.80
CA ARG A 79 22.31 -20.02 -10.23
C ARG A 79 20.97 -19.55 -10.82
N VAL A 80 20.77 -18.24 -10.99
CA VAL A 80 19.59 -17.67 -11.66
C VAL A 80 19.46 -18.19 -13.09
N ASN A 81 20.57 -18.23 -13.84
CA ASN A 81 20.57 -18.74 -15.22
C ASN A 81 20.13 -20.22 -15.32
N ARG A 82 20.33 -21.02 -14.26
CA ARG A 82 19.92 -22.43 -14.21
C ARG A 82 18.44 -22.64 -13.86
N LEU A 83 17.73 -21.60 -13.43
CA LEU A 83 16.32 -21.70 -13.10
C LEU A 83 15.43 -21.75 -14.34
N GLU A 84 15.97 -21.34 -15.51
CA GLU A 84 15.23 -21.30 -16.78
C GLU A 84 13.93 -20.50 -16.62
N LEU A 85 14.07 -19.26 -16.18
CA LEU A 85 12.92 -18.36 -15.97
C LEU A 85 12.24 -18.06 -17.31
N ASP A 86 10.91 -18.05 -17.31
CA ASP A 86 10.09 -17.65 -18.46
C ASP A 86 9.91 -16.13 -18.53
N ILE A 87 9.96 -15.45 -17.37
CA ILE A 87 9.73 -14.01 -17.26
C ILE A 87 10.40 -13.45 -16.01
N ILE A 88 10.80 -12.19 -16.08
CA ILE A 88 11.25 -11.41 -14.93
C ILE A 88 10.23 -10.32 -14.62
N HIS A 89 9.82 -10.25 -13.35
CA HIS A 89 8.95 -9.21 -12.82
C HIS A 89 9.67 -8.42 -11.74
N THR A 90 9.93 -7.15 -11.99
CA THR A 90 10.60 -6.26 -11.04
C THR A 90 9.59 -5.40 -10.29
N GLN A 91 9.83 -5.20 -8.99
CA GLN A 91 8.91 -4.46 -8.10
C GLN A 91 9.42 -3.06 -7.74
N THR A 92 10.65 -2.78 -8.11
CA THR A 92 11.34 -1.52 -7.82
C THR A 92 12.27 -1.16 -8.97
N PRO A 93 12.39 0.12 -9.34
CA PRO A 93 13.18 0.56 -10.50
C PRO A 93 14.66 0.84 -10.15
N PHE A 94 15.19 0.27 -9.05
CA PHE A 94 16.54 0.55 -8.56
C PHE A 94 17.50 -0.61 -8.82
N MET A 95 18.38 -0.96 -7.85
CA MET A 95 19.46 -1.92 -8.04
C MET A 95 18.95 -3.31 -8.48
N MET A 96 17.94 -3.83 -7.78
CA MET A 96 17.34 -5.13 -8.11
C MET A 96 16.55 -5.06 -9.43
N GLY A 97 15.88 -3.94 -9.68
CA GLY A 97 15.21 -3.71 -10.96
C GLY A 97 16.19 -3.70 -12.13
N TRP A 98 17.29 -2.96 -12.03
CA TRP A 98 18.33 -2.93 -13.07
C TRP A 98 19.04 -4.28 -13.24
N LEU A 99 19.21 -5.05 -12.15
CA LEU A 99 19.70 -6.41 -12.24
C LEU A 99 18.73 -7.28 -13.03
N GLY A 100 17.43 -7.24 -12.70
CA GLY A 100 16.37 -7.96 -13.41
C GLY A 100 16.37 -7.62 -14.91
N LEU A 101 16.43 -6.33 -15.26
CA LEU A 101 16.50 -5.87 -16.64
C LEU A 101 17.72 -6.41 -17.39
N ARG A 102 18.89 -6.43 -16.75
CA ARG A 102 20.11 -6.97 -17.35
C ARG A 102 20.01 -8.47 -17.59
N LEU A 103 19.43 -9.19 -16.63
CA LEU A 103 19.23 -10.64 -16.74
C LEU A 103 18.20 -11.00 -17.80
N ALA A 104 17.05 -10.30 -17.85
CA ALA A 104 16.02 -10.51 -18.87
C ALA A 104 16.61 -10.39 -20.28
N ARG A 105 17.38 -9.34 -20.54
CA ARG A 105 18.04 -9.13 -21.82
C ARG A 105 19.07 -10.21 -22.16
N ARG A 106 19.82 -10.67 -21.15
CA ARG A 106 20.83 -11.73 -21.35
C ARG A 106 20.18 -13.07 -21.64
N LEU A 107 19.04 -13.36 -21.02
CA LEU A 107 18.29 -14.60 -21.18
C LEU A 107 17.35 -14.57 -22.38
N GLY A 108 17.12 -13.41 -23.00
CA GLY A 108 16.17 -13.24 -24.09
C GLY A 108 14.70 -13.46 -23.65
N ILE A 109 14.38 -13.13 -22.40
CA ILE A 109 13.04 -13.31 -21.83
C ILE A 109 12.38 -11.95 -21.51
N PRO A 110 11.04 -11.86 -21.49
CA PRO A 110 10.33 -10.61 -21.21
C PRO A 110 10.55 -10.13 -19.79
N ILE A 111 10.43 -8.79 -19.63
CA ILE A 111 10.49 -8.11 -18.34
C ILE A 111 9.29 -7.17 -18.14
N ILE A 112 8.57 -7.39 -17.04
CA ILE A 112 7.51 -6.50 -16.54
C ILE A 112 8.00 -5.82 -15.27
N SER A 113 7.55 -4.57 -15.05
CA SER A 113 7.87 -3.86 -13.82
C SER A 113 6.62 -3.28 -13.19
N THR A 114 6.42 -3.47 -11.88
CA THR A 114 5.35 -2.79 -11.14
C THR A 114 5.87 -1.53 -10.47
N ASN A 115 5.15 -0.42 -10.64
CA ASN A 115 5.36 0.80 -9.87
C ASN A 115 4.40 0.84 -8.68
N HIS A 116 4.96 0.77 -7.48
CA HIS A 116 4.20 0.80 -6.22
C HIS A 116 4.26 2.15 -5.50
N THR A 117 5.11 3.08 -5.94
CA THR A 117 5.45 4.27 -5.14
C THR A 117 5.57 5.50 -6.02
N GLN A 118 5.04 6.60 -5.55
CA GLN A 118 5.25 7.93 -6.16
C GLN A 118 6.63 8.47 -5.76
N TYR A 119 7.69 7.88 -6.28
CA TYR A 119 9.08 8.17 -5.87
C TYR A 119 9.45 9.65 -5.94
N ALA A 120 8.90 10.41 -6.88
CA ALA A 120 9.18 11.83 -7.03
C ALA A 120 8.66 12.66 -5.85
N GLU A 121 7.57 12.23 -5.19
CA GLU A 121 7.02 12.89 -4.01
C GLU A 121 7.90 12.72 -2.77
N TYR A 122 8.78 11.70 -2.77
CA TYR A 122 9.74 11.45 -1.70
C TYR A 122 11.09 12.18 -1.90
N ALA A 123 11.20 13.09 -2.88
CA ALA A 123 12.42 13.85 -3.14
C ALA A 123 12.90 14.66 -1.91
N HIS A 124 11.97 15.11 -1.06
CA HIS A 124 12.27 15.87 0.15
C HIS A 124 13.03 15.05 1.23
N TYR A 125 13.04 13.71 1.16
CA TYR A 125 13.85 12.88 2.04
C TYR A 125 15.35 12.82 1.67
N PHE A 126 15.73 13.42 0.53
CA PHE A 126 17.12 13.48 0.07
C PHE A 126 17.73 14.87 0.31
N PRO A 127 18.36 15.12 1.48
CA PRO A 127 18.77 16.47 1.90
C PRO A 127 20.00 17.02 1.16
N LEU A 128 20.63 16.23 0.28
CA LEU A 128 21.91 16.56 -0.37
C LEU A 128 21.76 17.46 -1.61
N ALA A 129 20.53 17.68 -2.09
CA ALA A 129 20.26 18.50 -3.28
C ALA A 129 18.90 19.22 -3.16
N PRO A 130 18.68 20.32 -3.89
CA PRO A 130 17.38 20.97 -3.97
C PRO A 130 16.28 19.98 -4.39
N VAL A 131 15.10 20.08 -3.75
CA VAL A 131 13.99 19.13 -3.94
C VAL A 131 13.61 19.00 -5.42
N GLU A 132 13.49 20.10 -6.14
CA GLU A 132 13.12 20.10 -7.57
C GLU A 132 14.17 19.42 -8.46
N MET A 133 15.44 19.61 -8.15
CA MET A 133 16.52 18.93 -8.88
C MET A 133 16.47 17.42 -8.60
N THR A 134 16.29 17.03 -7.35
CA THR A 134 16.15 15.62 -6.95
C THR A 134 14.94 14.99 -7.62
N ARG A 135 13.80 15.68 -7.64
CA ARG A 135 12.57 15.27 -8.31
C ARG A 135 12.80 15.04 -9.81
N THR A 136 13.45 15.97 -10.48
CA THR A 136 13.79 15.87 -11.92
C THR A 136 14.68 14.66 -12.21
N LEU A 137 15.69 14.41 -11.36
CA LEU A 137 16.58 13.26 -11.50
C LEU A 137 15.84 11.94 -11.30
N ILE A 138 14.95 11.86 -10.30
CA ILE A 138 14.11 10.69 -10.06
C ILE A 138 13.20 10.42 -11.27
N ILE A 139 12.50 11.44 -11.79
CA ILE A 139 11.64 11.31 -12.96
C ILE A 139 12.43 10.81 -14.19
N GLY A 140 13.61 11.42 -14.44
CA GLY A 140 14.50 10.99 -15.52
C GLY A 140 14.96 9.54 -15.38
N HIS A 141 15.25 9.09 -14.15
CA HIS A 141 15.61 7.71 -13.84
C HIS A 141 14.44 6.74 -14.10
N LEU A 142 13.23 7.05 -13.59
CA LEU A 142 12.03 6.25 -13.77
C LEU A 142 11.69 6.10 -15.25
N ARG A 143 11.65 7.21 -16.01
CA ARG A 143 11.43 7.21 -17.45
C ARG A 143 12.44 6.32 -18.17
N ARG A 144 13.74 6.47 -17.84
CA ARG A 144 14.81 5.67 -18.45
C ARG A 144 14.68 4.19 -18.17
N TYR A 145 14.25 3.83 -16.95
CA TYR A 145 14.09 2.45 -16.53
C TYR A 145 12.86 1.81 -17.16
N TYR A 146 11.67 2.41 -16.96
CA TYR A 146 10.41 1.85 -17.45
C TYR A 146 10.35 1.75 -18.97
N ASN A 147 10.94 2.70 -19.71
CA ASN A 147 11.03 2.63 -21.17
C ASN A 147 11.98 1.53 -21.70
N ARG A 148 12.56 0.72 -20.81
CA ARG A 148 13.36 -0.46 -21.14
C ARG A 148 12.68 -1.79 -20.80
N CYS A 149 11.56 -1.74 -20.11
CA CYS A 149 10.72 -2.89 -19.81
C CYS A 149 9.75 -3.15 -20.96
N ASP A 150 9.21 -4.36 -21.06
CA ASP A 150 8.21 -4.74 -22.07
C ASP A 150 6.80 -4.33 -21.66
N GLY A 151 6.57 -4.16 -20.35
CA GLY A 151 5.34 -3.62 -19.76
C GLY A 151 5.58 -3.03 -18.38
N VAL A 152 4.71 -2.10 -18.00
CA VAL A 152 4.68 -1.51 -16.66
C VAL A 152 3.31 -1.74 -16.06
N VAL A 153 3.28 -2.22 -14.83
CA VAL A 153 2.04 -2.37 -14.05
C VAL A 153 1.97 -1.26 -13.00
N VAL A 154 0.77 -0.70 -12.83
CA VAL A 154 0.48 0.31 -11.82
C VAL A 154 -0.82 -0.06 -11.10
N PRO A 155 -1.00 0.35 -9.83
CA PRO A 155 -2.18 -0.05 -9.07
C PRO A 155 -3.44 0.78 -9.36
N SER A 156 -3.30 1.95 -10.02
CA SER A 156 -4.43 2.87 -10.30
C SER A 156 -4.18 3.71 -11.55
N SER A 157 -5.26 4.26 -12.13
CA SER A 157 -5.21 5.10 -13.34
C SER A 157 -4.47 6.42 -13.12
N PRO A 158 -4.61 7.13 -11.97
CA PRO A 158 -3.82 8.33 -11.72
C PRO A 158 -2.31 8.07 -11.76
N ILE A 159 -1.86 6.89 -11.31
CA ILE A 159 -0.44 6.53 -11.41
C ILE A 159 -0.04 6.19 -12.85
N ALA A 160 -0.95 5.64 -13.65
CA ALA A 160 -0.68 5.44 -15.08
C ALA A 160 -0.51 6.77 -15.81
N GLU A 161 -1.37 7.75 -15.54
CA GLU A 161 -1.29 9.10 -16.08
C GLU A 161 0.00 9.80 -15.65
N LEU A 162 0.32 9.76 -14.36
CA LEU A 162 1.55 10.30 -13.81
C LEU A 162 2.81 9.74 -14.51
N LEU A 163 2.86 8.44 -14.77
CA LEU A 163 4.00 7.85 -15.50
C LEU A 163 4.03 8.26 -16.97
N ARG A 164 2.88 8.46 -17.62
CA ARG A 164 2.82 9.02 -18.98
C ARG A 164 3.35 10.45 -19.02
N ASP A 165 2.99 11.29 -18.03
CA ASP A 165 3.50 12.66 -17.88
C ASP A 165 5.01 12.67 -17.65
N TYR A 166 5.56 11.67 -16.96
CA TYR A 166 7.00 11.47 -16.84
C TYR A 166 7.67 11.04 -18.16
N GLY A 167 6.90 10.76 -19.21
CA GLY A 167 7.39 10.34 -20.52
C GLY A 167 7.65 8.85 -20.64
N VAL A 168 6.97 8.01 -19.86
CA VAL A 168 6.94 6.56 -20.03
C VAL A 168 6.08 6.21 -21.23
N ARG A 169 6.67 5.50 -22.20
CA ARG A 169 6.03 5.11 -23.47
C ARG A 169 5.72 3.61 -23.55
N THR A 170 6.33 2.82 -22.68
CA THR A 170 6.04 1.40 -22.51
C THR A 170 4.55 1.19 -22.19
N PRO A 171 3.90 0.13 -22.69
CA PRO A 171 2.53 -0.19 -22.30
C PRO A 171 2.34 -0.21 -20.78
N ILE A 172 1.33 0.52 -20.29
CA ILE A 172 1.01 0.61 -18.87
C ILE A 172 -0.31 -0.13 -18.63
N HIS A 173 -0.28 -1.07 -17.68
CA HIS A 173 -1.43 -1.90 -17.28
C HIS A 173 -1.86 -1.52 -15.86
N VAL A 174 -3.13 -1.19 -15.69
CA VAL A 174 -3.69 -0.86 -14.37
C VAL A 174 -4.18 -2.16 -13.72
N ILE A 175 -3.46 -2.63 -12.71
CA ILE A 175 -3.80 -3.84 -11.96
C ILE A 175 -3.68 -3.54 -10.46
N PRO A 176 -4.78 -3.27 -9.77
CA PRO A 176 -4.77 -3.10 -8.31
C PRO A 176 -4.25 -4.34 -7.59
N THR A 177 -3.52 -4.13 -6.53
CA THR A 177 -3.12 -5.19 -5.59
C THR A 177 -4.36 -5.78 -4.92
N GLY A 178 -4.45 -7.09 -4.90
CA GLY A 178 -5.53 -7.79 -4.21
C GLY A 178 -5.46 -7.67 -2.68
N ASN A 179 -6.59 -7.51 -2.03
CA ASN A 179 -6.68 -7.56 -0.57
C ASN A 179 -6.58 -9.02 -0.10
N ALA A 180 -5.48 -9.37 0.58
CA ALA A 180 -5.24 -10.71 1.11
C ALA A 180 -5.69 -10.87 2.57
N LEU A 181 -6.10 -9.79 3.24
CA LEU A 181 -6.60 -9.86 4.61
C LEU A 181 -8.08 -10.24 4.61
N ASP A 182 -8.43 -11.21 5.43
CA ASP A 182 -9.82 -11.42 5.83
C ASP A 182 -10.16 -10.40 6.91
N THR A 183 -10.80 -9.32 6.48
CA THR A 183 -11.26 -8.23 7.35
C THR A 183 -12.75 -8.32 7.66
N SER A 184 -13.40 -9.45 7.33
CA SER A 184 -14.80 -9.66 7.65
C SER A 184 -15.09 -9.32 9.11
N ARG A 185 -16.23 -8.67 9.34
CA ARG A 185 -16.60 -8.14 10.64
C ARG A 185 -16.70 -9.26 11.69
N ASP A 186 -16.01 -9.09 12.81
CA ASP A 186 -15.90 -10.00 13.94
C ASP A 186 -16.33 -9.26 15.22
N GLU A 187 -17.55 -9.56 15.70
CA GLU A 187 -18.13 -8.86 16.86
C GLU A 187 -17.41 -9.22 18.17
N GLU A 188 -16.82 -10.40 18.27
CA GLU A 188 -15.99 -10.77 19.43
C GLU A 188 -14.70 -9.96 19.43
N ALA A 189 -14.03 -9.87 18.28
CA ALA A 189 -12.85 -9.03 18.13
C ALA A 189 -13.17 -7.55 18.38
N ARG A 190 -14.33 -7.05 17.88
CA ARG A 190 -14.80 -5.68 18.14
C ARG A 190 -14.87 -5.40 19.64
N SER A 191 -15.61 -6.23 20.37
CA SER A 191 -15.81 -6.05 21.81
C SER A 191 -14.50 -6.11 22.58
N ARG A 192 -13.64 -7.09 22.28
CA ARG A 192 -12.34 -7.25 22.91
C ARG A 192 -11.41 -6.08 22.66
N ILE A 193 -11.25 -5.66 21.39
CA ILE A 193 -10.33 -4.57 21.02
C ILE A 193 -10.78 -3.24 21.63
N ARG A 194 -12.09 -2.95 21.62
CA ARG A 194 -12.62 -1.75 22.29
C ARG A 194 -12.33 -1.76 23.79
N GLN A 195 -12.55 -2.88 24.45
CA GLN A 195 -12.25 -3.03 25.88
C GLN A 195 -10.75 -2.88 26.18
N GLU A 196 -9.87 -3.53 25.40
CA GLU A 196 -8.42 -3.44 25.55
C GLU A 196 -7.89 -2.00 25.42
N HIS A 197 -8.56 -1.18 24.62
CA HIS A 197 -8.17 0.21 24.35
C HIS A 197 -9.03 1.27 25.09
N GLY A 198 -9.90 0.85 26.01
CA GLY A 198 -10.70 1.74 26.82
C GLY A 198 -11.79 2.50 26.02
N ILE A 199 -12.22 1.96 24.88
CA ILE A 199 -13.30 2.51 24.07
C ILE A 199 -14.63 1.90 24.55
N PRO A 200 -15.64 2.74 24.96
CA PRO A 200 -16.94 2.24 25.36
C PRO A 200 -17.62 1.38 24.28
N ALA A 201 -18.37 0.37 24.68
CA ALA A 201 -19.01 -0.56 23.75
C ALA A 201 -20.02 0.12 22.82
N ASP A 202 -20.72 1.12 23.33
CA ASP A 202 -21.73 1.93 22.66
C ASP A 202 -21.18 3.17 21.94
N ALA A 203 -19.86 3.44 22.05
CA ALA A 203 -19.22 4.54 21.35
C ALA A 203 -19.27 4.37 19.83
N ARG A 204 -19.42 5.48 19.11
CA ARG A 204 -19.14 5.56 17.67
C ARG A 204 -17.65 5.74 17.45
N VAL A 205 -17.07 4.96 16.55
CA VAL A 205 -15.63 4.93 16.33
C VAL A 205 -15.29 5.32 14.90
N MET A 206 -14.66 6.48 14.76
CA MET A 206 -13.98 6.91 13.55
C MET A 206 -12.61 6.22 13.52
N LEU A 207 -12.40 5.32 12.55
CA LEU A 207 -11.20 4.51 12.44
C LEU A 207 -10.25 5.07 11.37
N TYR A 208 -8.98 5.11 11.70
CA TYR A 208 -7.87 5.25 10.75
C TYR A 208 -6.92 4.07 10.91
N VAL A 209 -6.48 3.49 9.81
CA VAL A 209 -5.44 2.45 9.79
C VAL A 209 -4.37 2.85 8.79
N GLY A 210 -3.11 2.85 9.22
CA GLY A 210 -2.01 3.16 8.31
C GLY A 210 -0.73 3.61 9.01
N ARG A 211 0.31 3.79 8.19
CA ARG A 211 1.57 4.37 8.68
C ARG A 211 1.35 5.83 9.06
N LEU A 212 1.87 6.23 10.23
CA LEU A 212 1.83 7.62 10.67
C LEU A 212 3.02 8.39 10.08
N ALA A 213 2.76 9.08 8.97
CA ALA A 213 3.73 9.87 8.24
C ALA A 213 3.09 11.17 7.76
N ARG A 214 3.89 12.21 7.51
CA ARG A 214 3.38 13.56 7.16
C ARG A 214 2.50 13.54 5.90
N GLU A 215 2.89 12.74 4.91
CA GLU A 215 2.16 12.58 3.66
C GLU A 215 0.77 11.92 3.81
N LYS A 216 0.46 11.38 5.00
CA LYS A 216 -0.87 10.81 5.31
C LYS A 216 -1.88 11.82 5.84
N ASN A 217 -1.47 13.08 5.95
CA ASN A 217 -2.36 14.22 6.26
C ASN A 217 -3.17 14.04 7.57
N LEU A 218 -2.53 13.46 8.59
CA LEU A 218 -3.20 13.17 9.87
C LEU A 218 -3.64 14.43 10.63
N GLY A 219 -3.06 15.60 10.33
CA GLY A 219 -3.51 16.87 10.86
C GLY A 219 -4.98 17.16 10.54
N LEU A 220 -5.38 16.93 9.26
CA LEU A 220 -6.78 17.08 8.82
C LEU A 220 -7.71 16.13 9.59
N LEU A 221 -7.28 14.88 9.83
CA LEU A 221 -8.07 13.89 10.58
C LEU A 221 -8.30 14.31 12.03
N LEU A 222 -7.23 14.77 12.70
CA LEU A 222 -7.28 15.18 14.10
C LEU A 222 -8.14 16.44 14.27
N GLU A 223 -8.02 17.42 13.37
CA GLU A 223 -8.85 18.63 13.38
C GLU A 223 -10.33 18.30 13.11
N ALA A 224 -10.62 17.45 12.12
CA ALA A 224 -11.97 17.01 11.82
C ALA A 224 -12.60 16.28 13.02
N PHE A 225 -11.83 15.39 13.66
CA PHE A 225 -12.28 14.71 14.87
C PHE A 225 -12.63 15.70 15.99
N ASP A 226 -11.77 16.69 16.28
CA ASP A 226 -12.00 17.64 17.35
C ASP A 226 -13.31 18.42 17.13
N ARG A 227 -13.55 18.91 15.91
CA ARG A 227 -14.80 19.60 15.54
C ARG A 227 -16.04 18.72 15.71
N LEU A 228 -15.94 17.44 15.33
CA LEU A 228 -17.04 16.48 15.43
C LEU A 228 -17.28 16.03 16.86
N ALA A 229 -16.25 15.86 17.64
CA ALA A 229 -16.33 15.44 19.02
C ALA A 229 -17.02 16.44 19.94
N HIS A 230 -17.09 17.73 19.54
CA HIS A 230 -17.92 18.73 20.22
C HIS A 230 -19.44 18.58 19.96
N LYS A 231 -19.78 17.94 18.81
CA LYS A 231 -21.19 17.68 18.44
C LYS A 231 -21.67 16.30 18.90
N HIS A 232 -20.72 15.36 19.05
CA HIS A 232 -20.98 13.95 19.29
C HIS A 232 -20.18 13.46 20.51
N ASP A 233 -20.80 13.44 21.67
CA ASP A 233 -20.13 13.07 22.93
C ASP A 233 -19.69 11.62 23.01
N ASP A 234 -20.27 10.74 22.19
CA ASP A 234 -19.97 9.32 22.07
C ASP A 234 -18.94 8.99 20.97
N LEU A 235 -18.42 10.03 20.27
CA LEU A 235 -17.44 9.82 19.18
C LEU A 235 -16.03 9.63 19.73
N TYR A 236 -15.37 8.57 19.25
CA TYR A 236 -13.94 8.25 19.46
C TYR A 236 -13.18 8.24 18.15
N LEU A 237 -11.94 8.70 18.17
CA LEU A 237 -11.00 8.51 17.08
C LEU A 237 -10.04 7.37 17.45
N PHE A 238 -10.01 6.31 16.62
CA PHE A 238 -9.14 5.17 16.82
C PHE A 238 -8.09 5.13 15.71
N VAL A 239 -6.83 5.41 16.06
CA VAL A 239 -5.68 5.49 15.14
C VAL A 239 -4.85 4.24 15.30
N VAL A 240 -4.89 3.36 14.29
CA VAL A 240 -4.19 2.08 14.27
C VAL A 240 -2.97 2.17 13.36
N GLY A 241 -1.78 2.05 13.95
CA GLY A 241 -0.53 2.10 13.25
C GLY A 241 0.50 2.97 13.93
N GLY A 242 1.74 2.86 13.48
CA GLY A 242 2.87 3.64 13.95
C GLY A 242 3.63 4.30 12.80
N GLY A 243 4.62 5.11 13.12
CA GLY A 243 5.45 5.74 12.11
C GLY A 243 6.23 6.95 12.60
N PRO A 244 7.04 7.57 11.72
CA PRO A 244 7.93 8.67 12.12
C PRO A 244 7.18 9.94 12.58
N PHE A 245 5.91 10.07 12.23
CA PHE A 245 5.06 11.21 12.60
C PHE A 245 4.21 10.94 13.85
N GLU A 246 4.34 9.78 14.50
CA GLU A 246 3.50 9.38 15.63
C GLU A 246 3.63 10.33 16.83
N ALA A 247 4.85 10.72 17.19
CA ALA A 247 5.08 11.61 18.33
C ALA A 247 4.40 12.98 18.12
N GLU A 248 4.53 13.54 16.92
CA GLU A 248 3.89 14.82 16.56
C GLU A 248 2.36 14.70 16.52
N CYS A 249 1.81 13.57 16.01
CA CYS A 249 0.36 13.32 16.07
C CYS A 249 -0.17 13.25 17.50
N ARG A 250 0.56 12.59 18.40
CA ARG A 250 0.19 12.51 19.84
C ARG A 250 0.27 13.87 20.51
N GLU A 251 1.24 14.70 20.17
CA GLU A 251 1.38 16.07 20.65
C GLU A 251 0.19 16.93 20.19
N ILE A 252 -0.14 16.90 18.89
CA ILE A 252 -1.33 17.60 18.36
C ILE A 252 -2.60 17.11 19.09
N ALA A 253 -2.78 15.79 19.18
CA ALA A 253 -3.96 15.23 19.85
C ALA A 253 -4.07 15.61 21.32
N SER A 254 -2.95 15.76 22.04
CA SER A 254 -2.95 16.18 23.45
C SER A 254 -3.40 17.62 23.66
N GLY A 255 -3.30 18.46 22.62
CA GLY A 255 -3.78 19.84 22.62
C GLY A 255 -5.28 19.99 22.30
N LEU A 256 -5.96 18.93 21.87
CA LEU A 256 -7.38 18.95 21.55
C LEU A 256 -8.23 18.95 22.85
N GLU A 257 -9.38 19.61 22.82
CA GLU A 257 -10.30 19.59 23.95
C GLU A 257 -10.83 18.18 24.24
N CYS A 258 -11.04 17.39 23.18
CA CYS A 258 -11.53 16.01 23.24
C CYS A 258 -10.40 14.96 23.24
N CYS A 259 -9.19 15.31 23.66
CA CYS A 259 -7.98 14.48 23.62
C CYS A 259 -8.14 13.08 24.25
N LYS A 260 -8.96 12.94 25.31
CA LYS A 260 -9.22 11.65 25.97
C LYS A 260 -9.96 10.63 25.09
N ARG A 261 -10.57 11.09 24.01
CA ARG A 261 -11.31 10.25 23.06
C ARG A 261 -10.50 9.93 21.79
N VAL A 262 -9.21 10.32 21.76
CA VAL A 262 -8.25 9.92 20.71
C VAL A 262 -7.39 8.79 21.22
N VAL A 263 -7.48 7.63 20.58
CA VAL A 263 -6.79 6.40 20.98
C VAL A 263 -5.79 5.97 19.90
N PHE A 264 -4.53 5.87 20.28
CA PHE A 264 -3.44 5.41 19.40
C PHE A 264 -2.96 4.03 19.84
N THR A 265 -2.91 3.06 18.91
CA THR A 265 -2.38 1.73 19.20
C THR A 265 -0.86 1.63 19.11
N GLY A 266 -0.21 2.54 18.36
CA GLY A 266 1.13 2.29 17.83
C GLY A 266 1.13 1.21 16.75
N SER A 267 2.31 0.69 16.43
CA SER A 267 2.45 -0.36 15.40
C SER A 267 1.79 -1.66 15.82
N VAL A 268 0.92 -2.19 14.96
CA VAL A 268 0.21 -3.47 15.14
C VAL A 268 0.78 -4.50 14.16
N PRO A 269 1.11 -5.74 14.58
CA PRO A 269 1.50 -6.81 13.69
C PRO A 269 0.46 -7.07 12.60
N ARG A 270 0.92 -7.28 11.35
CA ARG A 270 0.04 -7.40 10.16
C ARG A 270 -1.05 -8.46 10.33
N GLU A 271 -0.72 -9.59 10.92
CA GLU A 271 -1.64 -10.71 11.18
C GLU A 271 -2.78 -10.36 12.16
N LYS A 272 -2.60 -9.29 12.94
CA LYS A 272 -3.61 -8.81 13.90
C LYS A 272 -4.43 -7.65 13.36
N VAL A 273 -3.89 -6.89 12.39
CA VAL A 273 -4.51 -5.65 11.87
C VAL A 273 -5.94 -5.91 11.37
N ALA A 274 -6.19 -7.06 10.72
CA ALA A 274 -7.50 -7.39 10.19
C ALA A 274 -8.63 -7.24 11.23
N LYS A 275 -8.37 -7.64 12.47
CA LYS A 275 -9.38 -7.58 13.55
C LYS A 275 -9.65 -6.16 14.06
N TYR A 276 -8.70 -5.24 13.87
CA TYR A 276 -8.87 -3.85 14.31
C TYR A 276 -9.91 -3.10 13.47
N TYR A 277 -10.12 -3.51 12.21
CA TYR A 277 -11.17 -2.92 11.39
C TYR A 277 -12.57 -3.18 11.99
N SER A 278 -12.79 -4.30 12.66
CA SER A 278 -14.05 -4.59 13.33
C SER A 278 -14.39 -3.60 14.46
N ALA A 279 -13.39 -2.93 15.04
CA ALA A 279 -13.62 -1.94 16.10
C ALA A 279 -14.21 -0.62 15.59
N GLY A 280 -14.09 -0.31 14.28
CA GLY A 280 -14.60 0.90 13.65
C GLY A 280 -16.10 0.87 13.35
N ASP A 281 -16.68 2.05 13.14
CA ASP A 281 -18.03 2.25 12.62
C ASP A 281 -18.01 2.98 11.27
N LEU A 282 -16.99 3.81 11.05
CA LEU A 282 -16.66 4.41 9.76
C LEU A 282 -15.13 4.47 9.61
N PHE A 283 -14.65 4.50 8.36
CA PHE A 283 -13.24 4.64 8.04
C PHE A 283 -12.97 6.04 7.48
N ALA A 284 -12.10 6.81 8.13
CA ALA A 284 -11.72 8.15 7.70
C ALA A 284 -10.29 8.17 7.18
N PHE A 285 -10.11 8.52 5.90
CA PHE A 285 -8.82 8.41 5.22
C PHE A 285 -8.40 9.73 4.56
N PRO A 286 -7.60 10.56 5.24
CA PRO A 286 -7.22 11.89 4.77
C PRO A 286 -6.03 11.90 3.81
N SER A 287 -5.44 10.74 3.45
CA SER A 287 -4.21 10.66 2.68
C SER A 287 -4.36 11.20 1.26
N VAL A 288 -3.36 11.98 0.80
CA VAL A 288 -3.35 12.61 -0.54
C VAL A 288 -2.34 11.99 -1.50
N THR A 289 -1.50 11.04 -1.05
CA THR A 289 -0.34 10.52 -1.83
C THR A 289 -0.39 9.02 -2.08
N GLU A 290 -1.54 8.40 -1.99
CA GLU A 290 -1.64 6.96 -2.21
C GLU A 290 -1.45 6.58 -3.68
N THR A 291 -0.78 5.45 -3.90
CA THR A 291 -0.79 4.82 -5.22
C THR A 291 -2.03 3.95 -5.43
N GLN A 292 -2.54 3.35 -4.35
CA GLN A 292 -3.78 2.56 -4.33
C GLN A 292 -4.58 2.79 -3.04
N GLY A 293 -3.93 2.69 -1.86
CA GLY A 293 -4.60 2.70 -0.57
C GLY A 293 -5.14 1.32 -0.17
N LEU A 294 -4.27 0.33 0.02
CA LEU A 294 -4.66 -1.04 0.43
C LEU A 294 -5.56 -1.04 1.66
N VAL A 295 -5.30 -0.14 2.61
CA VAL A 295 -6.10 0.00 3.84
C VAL A 295 -7.56 0.39 3.57
N VAL A 296 -7.83 1.07 2.44
CA VAL A 296 -9.19 1.37 1.99
C VAL A 296 -9.90 0.07 1.56
N CYS A 297 -9.23 -0.77 0.75
CA CYS A 297 -9.79 -2.07 0.37
C CYS A 297 -10.03 -2.97 1.59
N GLU A 298 -9.16 -2.89 2.60
CA GLU A 298 -9.29 -3.61 3.86
C GLU A 298 -10.49 -3.10 4.68
N ALA A 299 -10.71 -1.78 4.73
CA ALA A 299 -11.87 -1.17 5.38
C ALA A 299 -13.19 -1.56 4.70
N LEU A 300 -13.22 -1.56 3.36
CA LEU A 300 -14.39 -2.05 2.60
C LEU A 300 -14.70 -3.51 2.93
N GLY A 301 -13.67 -4.38 3.00
CA GLY A 301 -13.86 -5.79 3.40
C GLY A 301 -14.44 -5.96 4.79
N ALA A 302 -14.20 -5.02 5.70
CA ALA A 302 -14.81 -4.97 7.03
C ALA A 302 -16.23 -4.37 7.04
N GLY A 303 -16.73 -3.95 5.90
CA GLY A 303 -18.03 -3.29 5.78
C GLY A 303 -18.04 -1.89 6.41
N LEU A 304 -16.91 -1.18 6.42
CA LEU A 304 -16.86 0.18 6.93
C LEU A 304 -17.22 1.18 5.83
N PRO A 305 -18.24 2.02 6.02
CA PRO A 305 -18.44 3.20 5.20
C PRO A 305 -17.19 4.06 5.22
N CYS A 306 -16.75 4.57 4.06
CA CYS A 306 -15.51 5.32 3.96
C CYS A 306 -15.76 6.81 3.69
N VAL A 307 -14.97 7.68 4.35
CA VAL A 307 -14.75 9.05 3.91
C VAL A 307 -13.29 9.19 3.58
N ALA A 308 -12.97 9.50 2.34
CA ALA A 308 -11.60 9.63 1.87
C ALA A 308 -11.39 10.96 1.12
N VAL A 309 -10.19 11.51 1.23
CA VAL A 309 -9.82 12.66 0.41
C VAL A 309 -9.70 12.23 -1.06
N ASN A 310 -10.31 13.01 -1.95
CA ASN A 310 -10.33 12.75 -3.40
C ASN A 310 -8.96 13.08 -4.04
N ALA A 311 -7.94 12.29 -3.69
CA ALA A 311 -6.58 12.47 -4.18
C ALA A 311 -5.83 11.15 -4.32
N GLY A 312 -4.86 11.12 -5.25
CA GLY A 312 -4.06 9.92 -5.52
C GLY A 312 -4.88 8.76 -6.07
N GLY A 313 -4.47 7.53 -5.74
CA GLY A 313 -5.10 6.30 -6.24
C GLY A 313 -6.23 5.74 -5.34
N SER A 314 -6.41 6.26 -4.12
CA SER A 314 -7.42 5.71 -3.19
C SER A 314 -8.86 5.86 -3.68
N PRO A 315 -9.27 6.96 -4.36
CA PRO A 315 -10.62 7.11 -4.84
C PRO A 315 -11.07 6.01 -5.81
N GLU A 316 -10.17 5.44 -6.60
CA GLU A 316 -10.50 4.34 -7.51
C GLU A 316 -10.86 3.03 -6.80
N MET A 317 -10.52 2.91 -5.52
CA MET A 317 -10.89 1.77 -4.70
C MET A 317 -12.32 1.87 -4.18
N LEU A 318 -12.91 3.05 -4.26
CA LEU A 318 -14.20 3.45 -3.70
C LEU A 318 -15.25 3.65 -4.80
N VAL A 319 -16.51 3.63 -4.42
CA VAL A 319 -17.64 4.01 -5.28
C VAL A 319 -18.43 5.11 -4.57
N GLU A 320 -18.22 6.36 -5.04
CA GLU A 320 -18.86 7.56 -4.48
C GLU A 320 -20.39 7.38 -4.43
N GLY A 321 -20.99 7.65 -3.26
CA GLY A 321 -22.44 7.53 -3.04
C GLY A 321 -22.95 6.11 -2.83
N GLU A 322 -22.09 5.06 -2.93
CA GLU A 322 -22.45 3.68 -2.66
C GLU A 322 -21.79 3.12 -1.39
N ASP A 323 -20.46 3.22 -1.29
CA ASP A 323 -19.66 2.74 -0.15
C ASP A 323 -18.87 3.85 0.54
N SER A 324 -18.84 5.03 -0.07
CA SER A 324 -17.98 6.13 0.36
C SER A 324 -18.52 7.51 0.01
N LEU A 325 -17.95 8.51 0.68
CA LEU A 325 -17.99 9.92 0.32
C LEU A 325 -16.58 10.41 0.07
N LEU A 326 -16.32 10.95 -1.13
CA LEU A 326 -15.03 11.52 -1.50
C LEU A 326 -15.01 13.01 -1.15
N ALA A 327 -14.11 13.42 -0.27
CA ALA A 327 -13.97 14.78 0.20
C ALA A 327 -12.85 15.52 -0.54
N GLU A 328 -13.03 16.81 -0.74
CA GLU A 328 -11.90 17.67 -1.09
C GLU A 328 -10.87 17.68 0.06
N ASN A 329 -9.62 18.03 -0.24
CA ASN A 329 -8.59 18.20 0.79
C ASN A 329 -8.83 19.52 1.55
N ASP A 330 -9.97 19.61 2.19
CA ASP A 330 -10.50 20.76 2.90
C ASP A 330 -11.19 20.31 4.17
N ILE A 331 -10.98 21.06 5.26
CA ILE A 331 -11.48 20.69 6.59
C ILE A 331 -13.01 20.73 6.69
N GLU A 332 -13.64 21.70 6.04
CA GLU A 332 -15.10 21.86 6.10
C GLU A 332 -15.79 20.70 5.36
N ASP A 333 -15.33 20.39 4.14
CA ASP A 333 -15.91 19.32 3.33
C ASP A 333 -15.65 17.94 3.93
N PHE A 334 -14.41 17.67 4.39
CA PHE A 334 -14.06 16.39 5.02
C PHE A 334 -14.87 16.16 6.30
N THR A 335 -15.00 17.20 7.15
CA THR A 335 -15.79 17.14 8.39
C THR A 335 -17.27 16.94 8.10
N ALA A 336 -17.84 17.68 7.13
CA ALA A 336 -19.25 17.57 6.78
C ALA A 336 -19.63 16.17 6.28
N LYS A 337 -18.77 15.53 5.47
CA LYS A 337 -19.00 14.17 4.96
C LYS A 337 -18.91 13.10 6.06
N ILE A 338 -18.00 13.27 7.03
CA ILE A 338 -17.96 12.40 8.20
C ILE A 338 -19.22 12.61 9.06
N ASP A 339 -19.61 13.87 9.32
CA ASP A 339 -20.82 14.20 10.10
C ASP A 339 -22.08 13.58 9.49
N LEU A 340 -22.19 13.59 8.16
CA LEU A 340 -23.29 12.97 7.43
C LEU A 340 -23.39 11.47 7.73
N LEU A 341 -22.27 10.72 7.66
CA LEU A 341 -22.26 9.28 7.95
C LEU A 341 -22.46 8.97 9.45
N LEU A 342 -22.12 9.90 10.35
CA LEU A 342 -22.38 9.77 11.78
C LEU A 342 -23.85 10.01 12.14
N THR A 343 -24.58 10.82 11.37
CA THR A 343 -25.96 11.24 11.67
C THR A 343 -27.00 10.45 10.88
N ASP A 344 -26.72 10.13 9.62
CA ASP A 344 -27.62 9.33 8.76
C ASP A 344 -27.28 7.84 8.86
N ARG A 345 -27.95 7.16 9.80
CA ARG A 345 -27.75 5.72 10.04
C ARG A 345 -28.17 4.85 8.85
N GLU A 346 -29.20 5.26 8.11
CA GLU A 346 -29.68 4.49 6.96
C GLU A 346 -28.64 4.56 5.82
N LEU A 347 -28.08 5.72 5.57
CA LEU A 347 -26.99 5.91 4.62
C LEU A 347 -25.77 5.08 5.01
N ALA A 348 -25.32 5.18 6.26
CA ALA A 348 -24.18 4.44 6.77
C ALA A 348 -24.37 2.91 6.64
N GLN A 349 -25.57 2.41 6.92
CA GLN A 349 -25.88 0.99 6.78
C GLN A 349 -25.89 0.53 5.31
N ARG A 350 -26.46 1.33 4.40
CA ARG A 350 -26.41 1.05 2.97
C ARG A 350 -24.96 0.99 2.47
N PHE A 351 -24.14 1.96 2.87
CA PHE A 351 -22.73 2.00 2.50
C PHE A 351 -21.96 0.80 3.06
N SER A 352 -22.26 0.40 4.30
CA SER A 352 -21.64 -0.81 4.90
C SER A 352 -21.90 -2.07 4.08
N ILE A 353 -23.12 -2.27 3.61
CA ILE A 353 -23.47 -3.43 2.76
C ILE A 353 -22.72 -3.34 1.42
N LYS A 354 -22.74 -2.17 0.79
CA LYS A 354 -22.08 -1.94 -0.51
C LYS A 354 -20.56 -2.05 -0.42
N ALA A 355 -19.96 -1.64 0.70
CA ALA A 355 -18.53 -1.78 0.94
C ALA A 355 -18.07 -3.24 0.82
N VAL A 356 -18.78 -4.19 1.45
CA VAL A 356 -18.46 -5.61 1.36
C VAL A 356 -18.61 -6.14 -0.08
N GLU A 357 -19.67 -5.75 -0.80
CA GLU A 357 -19.88 -6.13 -2.19
C GLU A 357 -18.74 -5.61 -3.08
N ASN A 358 -18.36 -4.35 -2.92
CA ASN A 358 -17.34 -3.69 -3.73
C ASN A 358 -15.92 -4.18 -3.40
N ALA A 359 -15.65 -4.62 -2.16
CA ALA A 359 -14.37 -5.22 -1.77
C ALA A 359 -14.01 -6.45 -2.60
N ALA A 360 -14.99 -7.21 -3.09
CA ALA A 360 -14.77 -8.40 -3.92
C ALA A 360 -14.02 -8.11 -5.24
N ARG A 361 -14.05 -6.85 -5.74
CA ARG A 361 -13.29 -6.42 -6.92
C ARG A 361 -11.77 -6.55 -6.74
N PHE A 362 -11.31 -6.51 -5.50
CA PHE A 362 -9.89 -6.55 -5.13
C PHE A 362 -9.46 -7.93 -4.65
N SER A 363 -9.96 -8.99 -5.30
CA SER A 363 -9.54 -10.34 -4.94
C SER A 363 -8.10 -10.63 -5.36
N PRO A 364 -7.31 -11.32 -4.50
CA PRO A 364 -5.95 -11.75 -4.85
C PRO A 364 -5.91 -12.61 -6.12
N HIS A 365 -6.89 -13.49 -6.28
CA HIS A 365 -7.03 -14.35 -7.46
C HIS A 365 -7.24 -13.53 -8.74
N GLY A 366 -8.14 -12.54 -8.71
CA GLY A 366 -8.39 -11.65 -9.85
C GLY A 366 -7.16 -10.81 -10.23
N MET A 367 -6.39 -10.35 -9.25
CA MET A 367 -5.10 -9.70 -9.49
C MET A 367 -4.13 -10.64 -10.22
N ALA A 368 -3.98 -11.89 -9.74
CA ALA A 368 -3.06 -12.86 -10.33
C ALA A 368 -3.44 -13.24 -11.76
N LEU A 369 -4.73 -13.41 -12.06
CA LEU A 369 -5.21 -13.65 -13.43
C LEU A 369 -4.83 -12.53 -14.38
N ARG A 370 -5.13 -11.27 -14.01
CA ARG A 370 -4.75 -10.10 -14.83
C ARG A 370 -3.25 -9.97 -15.01
N MET A 371 -2.47 -10.33 -13.99
CA MET A 371 -1.02 -10.33 -14.09
C MET A 371 -0.50 -11.39 -15.06
N LEU A 372 -1.11 -12.59 -15.08
CA LEU A 372 -0.77 -13.65 -16.04
C LEU A 372 -1.10 -13.25 -17.50
N GLU A 373 -2.18 -12.49 -17.73
CA GLU A 373 -2.47 -11.93 -19.05
C GLU A 373 -1.35 -11.01 -19.54
N VAL A 374 -0.83 -10.14 -18.64
CA VAL A 374 0.32 -9.27 -18.95
C VAL A 374 1.58 -10.07 -19.21
N TYR A 375 1.83 -11.13 -18.45
CA TYR A 375 2.99 -11.99 -18.63
C TYR A 375 2.97 -12.71 -19.98
N THR A 376 1.82 -13.24 -20.36
CA THR A 376 1.64 -13.96 -21.64
C THR A 376 1.72 -13.03 -22.85
N ALA A 377 1.16 -11.83 -22.76
CA ALA A 377 1.25 -10.81 -23.80
C ALA A 377 2.70 -10.33 -24.03
N GLY A 378 3.51 -10.25 -22.98
CA GLY A 378 4.95 -9.95 -23.07
C GLY A 378 5.74 -11.01 -23.77
N SER A 379 5.40 -12.29 -23.62
CA SER A 379 6.08 -13.42 -24.22
C SER A 379 5.92 -13.53 -25.76
N HIS A 380 4.93 -12.87 -26.33
CA HIS A 380 4.69 -12.87 -27.79
C HIS A 380 5.44 -11.76 -28.55
N ARG A 381 6.20 -10.90 -27.87
CA ARG A 381 6.93 -9.77 -28.47
C ARG A 381 8.45 -9.99 -28.54
N SER A 382 8.94 -11.11 -28.05
CA SER A 382 10.37 -11.48 -28.07
C SER A 382 10.77 -12.32 -29.29
#